data_e2bd7dba98b72a440e70cb769fc0720b
#
_entry.id   e2bd7dba98b72a440e70cb769fc0720b
#
_cell.length_a   1.000
_cell.length_b   1.000
_cell.length_c   1.000
_cell.angle_alpha   90.00
_cell.angle_beta   90.00
_cell.angle_gamma   90.00
#
_symmetry.space_group_name_H-M   'P 1'
#
loop_
_entity.id
_entity.type
_entity.pdbx_description
1 polymer ?
#
loop_
_entity_poly.entity_id
_entity_poly.type
_entity_poly.pdbx_seq_one_letter_code
_entity_poly.pdbx_strand_id
1 'polypeptide(L)'
;ASGAPEDGAVIMHMDEPASQAVVLHEDKVYYPSASEVYGDDVETLVQEEDAQPLTQPIVEPERVRSFAVEEQGLPEVRFDRQFMLNMMHFPDMIRHVAVVGHLAHGKTALVDMLVEETHRVQVDAEKPLRYTDTHVLEQERGLSIRAMPMSFVLPTTRGKSYLVHVLDTPGHTNFQDEVAASLRLADGVVLVVDAVEGVMCNTEAIIRFCVRERMPMVLVINKLDRFVLELRLPPAE
;
A
#
# COMPACT_ATOMS: atom_id res chain seq x y z
N ALA A 1 -33.03 43.89 30.36
CA ALA A 1 -33.81 42.69 30.09
C ALA A 1 -32.83 41.54 29.95
N SER A 2 -32.70 40.82 31.04
CA SER A 2 -31.85 39.63 31.14
C SER A 2 -32.47 38.49 30.36
N GLY A 3 -31.95 38.23 29.18
CA GLY A 3 -32.21 36.95 28.52
C GLY A 3 -31.40 35.87 29.22
N ALA A 4 -32.05 34.88 29.77
CA ALA A 4 -31.41 33.68 30.26
C ALA A 4 -30.73 32.96 29.08
N PRO A 5 -29.55 32.39 29.26
CA PRO A 5 -28.93 31.62 28.21
C PRO A 5 -29.78 30.37 27.97
N GLU A 6 -30.27 30.25 26.73
CA GLU A 6 -30.93 29.04 26.26
C GLU A 6 -29.88 28.00 25.88
N ASP A 7 -30.04 26.83 26.43
CA ASP A 7 -29.57 25.52 25.97
C ASP A 7 -28.21 25.44 25.30
N GLY A 8 -27.17 25.15 26.06
CA GLY A 8 -25.86 24.85 25.48
C GLY A 8 -24.75 24.71 26.51
N ALA A 9 -25.06 24.55 27.77
CA ALA A 9 -24.02 24.37 28.78
C ALA A 9 -23.39 22.97 28.71
N VAL A 10 -22.12 22.90 28.37
CA VAL A 10 -21.30 21.69 28.48
C VAL A 10 -20.65 21.68 29.86
N ILE A 11 -20.96 20.70 30.66
CA ILE A 11 -20.35 20.47 31.95
C ILE A 11 -19.14 19.58 31.79
N MET A 12 -17.95 20.10 31.98
CA MET A 12 -16.73 19.30 32.07
C MET A 12 -16.45 18.97 33.55
N HIS A 13 -16.41 17.69 33.85
CA HIS A 13 -15.90 17.22 35.12
C HIS A 13 -14.37 17.09 35.02
N MET A 14 -13.67 17.89 35.81
CA MET A 14 -12.23 17.67 36.00
C MET A 14 -12.04 16.76 37.21
N ASP A 15 -11.23 15.72 37.01
CA ASP A 15 -10.94 14.74 38.05
C ASP A 15 -10.29 15.40 39.25
N GLU A 16 -10.94 15.19 40.34
CA GLU A 16 -10.62 15.31 41.76
C GLU A 16 -9.50 16.28 42.26
N PRO A 17 -9.65 16.85 43.44
CA PRO A 17 -10.60 16.52 44.53
C PRO A 17 -11.69 17.56 44.76
N ALA A 18 -11.73 18.56 44.01
CA ALA A 18 -12.82 19.51 44.12
C ALA A 18 -13.77 19.25 42.97
N SER A 19 -14.94 18.77 43.28
CA SER A 19 -16.07 18.64 42.38
C SER A 19 -16.52 20.00 41.81
N GLN A 20 -15.57 20.72 41.21
CA GLN A 20 -15.86 21.94 40.50
C GLN A 20 -16.19 21.60 39.06
N ALA A 21 -17.46 21.45 38.79
CA ALA A 21 -17.94 21.38 37.43
C ALA A 21 -17.68 22.71 36.74
N VAL A 22 -16.84 22.74 35.74
CA VAL A 22 -16.63 23.90 34.88
C VAL A 22 -17.74 23.90 33.83
N VAL A 23 -18.64 24.85 33.92
CA VAL A 23 -19.71 25.02 32.95
C VAL A 23 -19.23 25.96 31.86
N LEU A 24 -19.08 25.40 30.66
CA LEU A 24 -18.74 26.18 29.46
C LEU A 24 -20.03 26.64 28.79
N HIS A 25 -20.23 27.95 28.73
CA HIS A 25 -21.29 28.57 27.96
C HIS A 25 -20.74 29.11 26.65
N GLU A 26 -21.55 29.14 25.61
CA GLU A 26 -21.16 29.74 24.32
C GLU A 26 -20.71 31.20 24.50
N ASP A 27 -21.33 31.92 25.44
CA ASP A 27 -21.02 33.34 25.74
C ASP A 27 -19.84 33.53 26.71
N LYS A 28 -19.18 32.45 27.15
CA LYS A 28 -18.00 32.49 28.03
C LYS A 28 -18.07 33.51 29.16
N VAL A 29 -19.08 33.42 29.99
CA VAL A 29 -19.35 34.40 31.06
C VAL A 29 -18.25 34.43 32.13
N TYR A 30 -17.65 33.29 32.45
CA TYR A 30 -16.57 33.17 33.42
C TYR A 30 -15.74 31.92 33.23
N TYR A 31 -14.44 32.10 33.27
CA TYR A 31 -13.46 30.99 33.30
C TYR A 31 -12.56 31.23 34.51
N PRO A 32 -12.51 30.30 35.47
CA PRO A 32 -11.56 30.42 36.59
C PRO A 32 -10.15 30.38 36.04
N SER A 33 -9.26 31.18 36.61
CA SER A 33 -7.83 31.13 36.23
C SER A 33 -7.20 29.82 36.65
N ALA A 34 -6.09 29.42 35.99
CA ALA A 34 -5.40 28.21 36.36
C ALA A 34 -4.93 28.21 37.82
N SER A 35 -4.55 29.36 38.37
CA SER A 35 -4.20 29.51 39.77
C SER A 35 -5.37 29.30 40.71
N GLU A 36 -6.60 29.69 40.33
CA GLU A 36 -7.80 29.44 41.12
C GLU A 36 -8.20 27.95 41.15
N VAL A 37 -7.90 27.23 40.08
CA VAL A 37 -8.26 25.78 39.95
C VAL A 37 -7.17 24.87 40.52
N TYR A 38 -5.91 25.19 40.27
CA TYR A 38 -4.77 24.30 40.52
C TYR A 38 -3.82 24.81 41.61
N GLY A 39 -4.03 26.05 42.13
CA GLY A 39 -3.16 26.67 43.13
C GLY A 39 -2.10 27.59 42.53
N ASP A 40 -1.46 28.37 43.42
CA ASP A 40 -0.52 29.45 43.02
C ASP A 40 0.84 28.93 42.49
N ASP A 41 1.13 27.63 42.68
CA ASP A 41 2.40 27.01 42.29
C ASP A 41 2.42 26.48 40.83
N VAL A 42 1.38 26.75 40.04
CA VAL A 42 1.25 26.25 38.68
C VAL A 42 1.78 27.28 37.67
N GLU A 43 2.83 26.91 36.93
CA GLU A 43 3.27 27.64 35.74
C GLU A 43 2.22 27.54 34.63
N THR A 44 1.55 28.64 34.33
CA THR A 44 0.65 28.73 33.18
C THR A 44 1.45 29.07 31.93
N LEU A 45 1.53 28.14 31.00
CA LEU A 45 1.95 28.40 29.62
C LEU A 45 0.75 29.04 28.89
N VAL A 46 0.79 30.35 28.72
CA VAL A 46 -0.17 31.04 27.87
C VAL A 46 0.24 30.77 26.42
N GLN A 47 -0.49 29.92 25.74
CA GLN A 47 -0.42 29.88 24.29
C GLN A 47 -0.98 31.17 23.72
N GLU A 48 -0.29 31.76 22.76
CA GLU A 48 -0.82 32.91 22.02
C GLU A 48 -2.23 32.56 21.52
N GLU A 49 -3.15 33.54 21.61
CA GLU A 49 -4.52 33.34 21.15
C GLU A 49 -4.49 32.78 19.71
N ASP A 50 -5.02 31.60 19.55
CA ASP A 50 -5.20 31.02 18.24
C ASP A 50 -6.28 31.79 17.50
N ALA A 51 -5.87 32.72 16.65
CA ALA A 51 -6.76 33.55 15.84
C ALA A 51 -7.41 32.75 14.68
N GLN A 52 -7.15 31.45 14.58
CA GLN A 52 -7.74 30.64 13.54
C GLN A 52 -9.20 30.28 13.87
N PRO A 53 -10.11 30.42 12.89
CA PRO A 53 -11.48 29.97 13.05
C PRO A 53 -11.52 28.46 13.27
N LEU A 54 -12.46 27.99 14.11
CA LEU A 54 -12.63 26.54 14.43
C LEU A 54 -12.81 25.63 13.21
N THR A 55 -13.13 26.20 12.07
CA THR A 55 -13.25 25.49 10.79
C THR A 55 -11.89 25.23 10.11
N GLN A 56 -10.84 25.91 10.57
CA GLN A 56 -9.49 25.70 10.05
C GLN A 56 -8.71 24.79 11.01
N PRO A 57 -8.17 23.66 10.55
CA PRO A 57 -7.36 22.82 11.41
C PRO A 57 -6.08 23.54 11.84
N ILE A 58 -5.67 23.38 13.10
CA ILE A 58 -4.44 23.97 13.69
C ILE A 58 -3.19 23.51 12.90
N VAL A 59 -3.21 22.28 12.42
CA VAL A 59 -2.21 21.75 11.49
C VAL A 59 -2.93 21.59 10.16
N GLU A 60 -2.55 22.37 9.16
CA GLU A 60 -3.06 22.14 7.81
C GLU A 60 -2.74 20.69 7.42
N PRO A 61 -3.76 19.88 7.08
CA PRO A 61 -3.48 18.56 6.55
C PRO A 61 -2.60 18.74 5.32
N GLU A 62 -1.45 18.08 5.30
CA GLU A 62 -0.66 18.00 4.08
C GLU A 62 -1.63 17.70 2.95
N ARG A 63 -1.66 18.58 1.95
CA ARG A 63 -2.53 18.37 0.80
C ARG A 63 -2.15 17.01 0.24
N VAL A 64 -2.96 16.00 0.55
CA VAL A 64 -2.87 14.71 -0.11
C VAL A 64 -2.99 15.04 -1.58
N ARG A 65 -1.86 14.96 -2.29
CA ARG A 65 -1.85 15.16 -3.73
C ARG A 65 -2.94 14.24 -4.26
N SER A 66 -3.91 14.84 -4.95
CA SER A 66 -4.98 14.07 -5.56
C SER A 66 -4.35 12.92 -6.33
N PHE A 67 -4.89 11.72 -6.15
CA PHE A 67 -4.47 10.51 -6.86
C PHE A 67 -4.44 10.82 -8.37
N ALA A 68 -3.32 11.27 -8.88
CA ALA A 68 -3.07 11.29 -10.29
C ALA A 68 -2.55 9.89 -10.61
N VAL A 69 -3.44 9.05 -11.12
CA VAL A 69 -3.00 7.89 -11.88
C VAL A 69 -2.34 8.47 -13.11
N GLU A 70 -1.03 8.57 -13.11
CA GLU A 70 -0.28 8.87 -14.33
C GLU A 70 -0.37 7.65 -15.23
N GLU A 71 -1.42 7.58 -16.02
CA GLU A 71 -1.50 6.65 -17.15
C GLU A 71 -0.51 7.04 -18.27
N GLN A 72 0.22 8.12 -18.08
CA GLN A 72 1.21 8.61 -19.01
C GLN A 72 2.49 7.78 -18.88
N GLY A 73 2.77 7.03 -19.92
CA GLY A 73 4.03 6.32 -20.06
C GLY A 73 3.98 4.81 -19.92
N LEU A 74 2.79 4.19 -20.01
CA LEU A 74 2.70 2.73 -20.16
C LEU A 74 3.46 2.31 -21.44
N PRO A 75 4.38 1.36 -21.33
CA PRO A 75 5.20 0.95 -22.46
C PRO A 75 4.37 0.33 -23.57
N GLU A 76 4.72 0.66 -24.82
CA GLU A 76 4.07 0.04 -25.98
C GLU A 76 4.38 -1.45 -26.04
N VAL A 77 3.36 -2.25 -26.26
CA VAL A 77 3.47 -3.69 -26.41
C VAL A 77 4.14 -4.03 -27.75
N ARG A 78 5.02 -5.03 -27.77
CA ARG A 78 5.63 -5.55 -29.02
C ARG A 78 4.62 -6.22 -29.94
N PHE A 79 3.50 -6.67 -29.41
CA PHE A 79 2.45 -7.35 -30.13
C PHE A 79 1.42 -6.33 -30.66
N ASP A 80 0.79 -6.68 -31.78
CA ASP A 80 -0.32 -5.89 -32.29
C ASP A 80 -1.49 -5.93 -31.29
N ARG A 81 -2.02 -4.76 -30.98
CA ARG A 81 -3.17 -4.60 -30.09
C ARG A 81 -4.39 -5.42 -30.56
N GLN A 82 -4.57 -5.51 -31.87
CA GLN A 82 -5.64 -6.31 -32.47
C GLN A 82 -5.47 -7.81 -32.19
N PHE A 83 -4.22 -8.27 -32.19
CA PHE A 83 -3.89 -9.67 -31.84
C PHE A 83 -4.28 -9.98 -30.38
N MET A 84 -3.97 -9.09 -29.45
CA MET A 84 -4.37 -9.24 -28.04
C MET A 84 -5.89 -9.27 -27.88
N LEU A 85 -6.61 -8.38 -28.55
CA LEU A 85 -8.07 -8.34 -28.54
C LEU A 85 -8.68 -9.65 -29.10
N ASN A 86 -8.10 -10.17 -30.17
CA ASN A 86 -8.54 -11.46 -30.74
C ASN A 86 -8.30 -12.62 -29.77
N MET A 87 -7.21 -12.63 -29.02
CA MET A 87 -6.96 -13.63 -27.99
C MET A 87 -7.96 -13.62 -26.85
N MET A 88 -8.54 -12.46 -26.52
CA MET A 88 -9.58 -12.34 -25.49
C MET A 88 -10.87 -13.09 -25.82
N HIS A 89 -11.11 -13.43 -27.10
CA HIS A 89 -12.23 -14.26 -27.51
C HIS A 89 -12.05 -15.77 -27.20
N PHE A 90 -10.84 -16.17 -26.79
CA PHE A 90 -10.51 -17.56 -26.47
C PHE A 90 -10.20 -17.74 -24.98
N PRO A 91 -11.21 -18.01 -24.12
CA PRO A 91 -11.02 -18.12 -22.67
C PRO A 91 -9.97 -19.17 -22.27
N ASP A 92 -9.85 -20.23 -23.05
CA ASP A 92 -8.87 -21.31 -22.78
C ASP A 92 -7.42 -20.84 -22.91
N MET A 93 -7.21 -19.72 -23.57
CA MET A 93 -5.87 -19.11 -23.76
C MET A 93 -5.56 -17.98 -22.78
N ILE A 94 -6.49 -17.66 -21.89
CA ILE A 94 -6.34 -16.61 -20.89
C ILE A 94 -5.95 -17.26 -19.56
N ARG A 95 -5.01 -16.63 -18.85
CA ARG A 95 -4.59 -17.03 -17.49
C ARG A 95 -4.45 -15.79 -16.61
N HIS A 96 -4.97 -15.88 -15.41
CA HIS A 96 -4.81 -14.87 -14.38
C HIS A 96 -3.83 -15.39 -13.33
N VAL A 97 -2.74 -14.68 -13.14
CA VAL A 97 -1.65 -15.10 -12.25
C VAL A 97 -1.36 -14.01 -11.25
N ALA A 98 -1.40 -14.33 -9.96
CA ALA A 98 -1.00 -13.40 -8.91
C ALA A 98 0.47 -13.62 -8.53
N VAL A 99 1.27 -12.56 -8.55
CA VAL A 99 2.64 -12.56 -8.03
C VAL A 99 2.61 -12.12 -6.58
N VAL A 100 2.95 -13.02 -5.68
CA VAL A 100 2.86 -12.81 -4.22
C VAL A 100 4.18 -13.11 -3.52
N GLY A 101 4.32 -12.62 -2.30
CA GLY A 101 5.51 -12.82 -1.49
C GLY A 101 5.68 -11.70 -0.47
N HIS A 102 6.71 -11.80 0.36
CA HIS A 102 6.97 -10.81 1.40
C HIS A 102 7.48 -9.48 0.81
N LEU A 103 7.52 -8.44 1.65
CA LEU A 103 8.07 -7.13 1.30
C LEU A 103 9.52 -7.27 0.84
N ALA A 104 9.89 -6.52 -0.18
CA ALA A 104 11.24 -6.49 -0.76
C ALA A 104 11.78 -7.81 -1.33
N HIS A 105 10.97 -8.86 -1.49
CA HIS A 105 11.40 -10.13 -2.11
C HIS A 105 11.60 -10.06 -3.64
N GLY A 106 11.25 -8.92 -4.28
CA GLY A 106 11.50 -8.66 -5.70
C GLY A 106 10.34 -9.04 -6.63
N LYS A 107 9.10 -9.00 -6.15
CA LYS A 107 7.89 -9.25 -6.96
C LYS A 107 7.79 -8.29 -8.15
N THR A 108 7.78 -7.00 -7.86
CA THR A 108 7.75 -5.94 -8.88
C THR A 108 8.92 -6.02 -9.83
N ALA A 109 10.13 -6.34 -9.35
CA ALA A 109 11.29 -6.53 -10.20
C ALA A 109 11.13 -7.72 -11.17
N LEU A 110 10.48 -8.81 -10.74
CA LEU A 110 10.15 -9.94 -11.61
C LEU A 110 9.15 -9.52 -12.69
N VAL A 111 8.14 -8.73 -12.34
CA VAL A 111 7.16 -8.21 -13.31
C VAL A 111 7.82 -7.24 -14.27
N ASP A 112 8.71 -6.36 -13.80
CA ASP A 112 9.48 -5.43 -14.63
C ASP A 112 10.32 -6.18 -15.68
N MET A 113 11.00 -7.28 -15.31
CA MET A 113 11.72 -8.13 -16.26
C MET A 113 10.79 -8.71 -17.34
N LEU A 114 9.59 -9.12 -16.99
CA LEU A 114 8.59 -9.59 -17.97
C LEU A 114 8.13 -8.44 -18.88
N VAL A 115 8.03 -7.22 -18.36
CA VAL A 115 7.68 -6.04 -19.16
C VAL A 115 8.80 -5.73 -20.15
N GLU A 116 10.05 -5.76 -19.72
CA GLU A 116 11.21 -5.53 -20.61
C GLU A 116 11.25 -6.52 -21.80
N GLU A 117 10.93 -7.79 -21.54
CA GLU A 117 10.92 -8.82 -22.56
C GLU A 117 9.74 -8.70 -23.54
N THR A 118 8.59 -8.22 -23.09
CA THR A 118 7.33 -8.23 -23.85
C THR A 118 6.94 -6.88 -24.42
N HIS A 119 7.49 -5.79 -23.89
CA HIS A 119 7.16 -4.43 -24.26
C HIS A 119 8.35 -3.69 -24.90
N ARG A 120 8.07 -2.61 -25.60
CA ARG A 120 9.10 -1.72 -26.13
C ARG A 120 9.44 -0.68 -25.07
N VAL A 121 10.44 -0.98 -24.27
CA VAL A 121 10.89 -0.12 -23.19
C VAL A 121 12.28 0.41 -23.49
N GLN A 122 12.49 1.69 -23.23
CA GLN A 122 13.84 2.25 -23.16
C GLN A 122 14.32 2.10 -21.71
N VAL A 123 15.25 1.17 -21.52
CA VAL A 123 15.83 0.93 -20.21
C VAL A 123 16.81 2.06 -19.88
N ASP A 124 16.47 2.83 -18.87
CA ASP A 124 17.37 3.84 -18.31
C ASP A 124 18.14 3.19 -17.14
N ALA A 125 19.44 2.98 -17.33
CA ALA A 125 20.27 2.24 -16.36
C ALA A 125 20.35 2.92 -14.98
N GLU A 126 20.00 4.20 -14.90
CA GLU A 126 20.06 4.99 -13.66
C GLU A 126 18.75 4.98 -12.85
N LYS A 127 17.63 4.54 -13.42
CA LYS A 127 16.34 4.50 -12.74
C LYS A 127 15.84 3.08 -12.62
N PRO A 128 15.59 2.58 -11.39
CA PRO A 128 14.88 1.33 -11.23
C PRO A 128 13.51 1.45 -11.86
N LEU A 129 13.26 0.62 -12.88
CA LEU A 129 11.98 0.54 -13.54
C LEU A 129 10.98 -0.10 -12.57
N ARG A 130 9.88 0.57 -12.33
CA ARG A 130 8.77 0.07 -11.53
C ARG A 130 7.48 0.40 -12.26
N TYR A 131 7.20 -0.41 -13.29
CA TYR A 131 6.06 -0.17 -14.18
C TYR A 131 4.72 -0.34 -13.49
N THR A 132 4.65 -1.18 -12.46
CA THR A 132 3.44 -1.44 -11.69
C THR A 132 3.22 -0.45 -10.56
N ASP A 133 4.26 0.24 -10.09
CA ASP A 133 4.16 1.25 -9.06
C ASP A 133 3.72 2.60 -9.68
N THR A 134 2.46 2.71 -10.06
CA THR A 134 1.91 3.90 -10.73
C THR A 134 1.48 5.00 -9.77
N HIS A 135 1.31 4.67 -8.49
CA HIS A 135 0.88 5.61 -7.48
C HIS A 135 2.05 6.44 -6.94
N VAL A 136 1.85 7.75 -6.74
CA VAL A 136 2.90 8.66 -6.25
C VAL A 136 3.50 8.16 -4.93
N LEU A 137 2.67 7.68 -3.99
CA LEU A 137 3.15 7.14 -2.71
C LEU A 137 3.94 5.83 -2.86
N GLU A 138 3.66 5.03 -3.87
CA GLU A 138 4.43 3.83 -4.18
C GLU A 138 5.82 4.19 -4.67
N GLN A 139 5.90 5.19 -5.52
CA GLN A 139 7.17 5.71 -6.06
C GLN A 139 8.01 6.40 -4.97
N GLU A 140 7.38 7.23 -4.12
CA GLU A 140 8.07 7.93 -3.02
C GLU A 140 8.61 6.96 -1.96
N ARG A 141 7.83 5.95 -1.60
CA ARG A 141 8.18 4.97 -0.56
C ARG A 141 8.95 3.76 -1.06
N GLY A 142 8.95 3.55 -2.37
CA GLY A 142 9.57 2.40 -3.00
C GLY A 142 8.93 1.06 -2.62
N LEU A 143 7.62 1.05 -2.36
CA LEU A 143 6.85 -0.15 -2.03
C LEU A 143 5.46 -0.10 -2.67
N SER A 144 5.00 -1.24 -3.16
CA SER A 144 3.67 -1.38 -3.76
C SER A 144 2.58 -1.35 -2.68
N ILE A 145 1.52 -0.59 -2.92
CA ILE A 145 0.37 -0.42 -2.02
C ILE A 145 -0.85 -1.14 -2.58
N ARG A 146 -1.02 -1.10 -3.91
CA ARG A 146 -2.14 -1.69 -4.63
C ARG A 146 -1.71 -2.89 -5.46
N ALA A 147 -2.66 -3.76 -5.72
CA ALA A 147 -2.49 -4.79 -6.72
C ALA A 147 -2.65 -4.19 -8.12
N MET A 148 -1.62 -4.31 -8.96
CA MET A 148 -1.61 -3.73 -10.30
C MET A 148 -1.63 -4.84 -11.36
N PRO A 149 -2.63 -4.84 -12.27
CA PRO A 149 -2.69 -5.80 -13.35
C PRO A 149 -1.81 -5.38 -14.53
N MET A 150 -1.07 -6.33 -15.08
CA MET A 150 -0.35 -6.21 -16.35
C MET A 150 -0.72 -7.36 -17.27
N SER A 151 -0.81 -7.09 -18.56
CA SER A 151 -1.18 -8.10 -19.58
C SER A 151 0.01 -8.43 -20.45
N PHE A 152 0.33 -9.72 -20.53
CA PHE A 152 1.45 -10.22 -21.31
C PHE A 152 0.97 -11.28 -22.30
N VAL A 153 1.60 -11.32 -23.46
CA VAL A 153 1.48 -12.45 -24.38
C VAL A 153 2.76 -13.29 -24.26
N LEU A 154 2.64 -14.46 -23.67
CA LEU A 154 3.76 -15.33 -23.41
C LEU A 154 3.67 -16.60 -24.27
N PRO A 155 4.70 -16.91 -25.05
CA PRO A 155 4.77 -18.16 -25.79
C PRO A 155 5.16 -19.31 -24.85
N THR A 156 4.51 -20.45 -25.04
CA THR A 156 4.96 -21.69 -24.39
C THR A 156 6.00 -22.40 -25.22
N THR A 157 6.74 -23.32 -24.60
CA THR A 157 7.71 -24.21 -25.26
C THR A 157 7.11 -25.04 -26.40
N ARG A 158 5.78 -25.16 -26.43
CA ARG A 158 5.04 -25.89 -27.47
C ARG A 158 4.57 -24.99 -28.62
N GLY A 159 5.02 -23.73 -28.69
CA GLY A 159 4.67 -22.78 -29.74
C GLY A 159 3.25 -22.19 -29.65
N LYS A 160 2.51 -22.43 -28.55
CA LYS A 160 1.24 -21.75 -28.29
C LYS A 160 1.49 -20.49 -27.49
N SER A 161 0.76 -19.42 -27.84
CA SER A 161 0.78 -18.17 -27.07
C SER A 161 -0.42 -18.10 -26.12
N TYR A 162 -0.18 -17.63 -24.91
CA TYR A 162 -1.21 -17.38 -23.91
C TYR A 162 -1.27 -15.90 -23.56
N LEU A 163 -2.46 -15.40 -23.36
CA LEU A 163 -2.67 -14.08 -22.76
C LEU A 163 -2.67 -14.25 -21.24
N VAL A 164 -1.64 -13.74 -20.61
CA VAL A 164 -1.46 -13.86 -19.17
C VAL A 164 -1.66 -12.49 -18.53
N HIS A 165 -2.66 -12.39 -17.65
CA HIS A 165 -2.87 -11.24 -16.81
C HIS A 165 -2.15 -11.47 -15.48
N VAL A 166 -1.07 -10.74 -15.27
CA VAL A 166 -0.27 -10.81 -14.05
C VAL A 166 -0.74 -9.73 -13.10
N LEU A 167 -1.07 -10.11 -11.88
CA LEU A 167 -1.41 -9.21 -10.79
C LEU A 167 -0.17 -9.06 -9.89
N ASP A 168 0.53 -7.92 -9.98
CA ASP A 168 1.58 -7.60 -9.02
C ASP A 168 0.93 -7.15 -7.71
N THR A 169 1.25 -7.83 -6.61
CA THR A 169 0.60 -7.59 -5.32
C THR A 169 1.55 -6.95 -4.32
N PRO A 170 1.02 -6.12 -3.39
CA PRO A 170 1.83 -5.56 -2.32
C PRO A 170 2.39 -6.67 -1.41
N GLY A 171 3.60 -6.44 -0.88
CA GLY A 171 4.27 -7.40 0.02
C GLY A 171 4.13 -7.05 1.50
N HIS A 172 3.68 -5.85 1.81
CA HIS A 172 3.57 -5.38 3.19
C HIS A 172 2.33 -5.98 3.87
N THR A 173 2.47 -6.36 5.13
CA THR A 173 1.40 -7.01 5.91
C THR A 173 0.13 -6.15 6.07
N ASN A 174 0.24 -4.83 6.02
CA ASN A 174 -0.91 -3.93 6.12
C ASN A 174 -1.83 -3.96 4.89
N PHE A 175 -1.36 -4.50 3.77
CA PHE A 175 -2.11 -4.58 2.50
C PHE A 175 -2.49 -6.02 2.14
N GLN A 176 -2.73 -6.86 3.13
CA GLN A 176 -3.12 -8.26 2.92
C GLN A 176 -4.49 -8.44 2.28
N ASP A 177 -5.37 -7.47 2.44
CA ASP A 177 -6.68 -7.42 1.79
C ASP A 177 -6.53 -7.33 0.25
N GLU A 178 -5.61 -6.52 -0.26
CA GLU A 178 -5.27 -6.46 -1.69
C GLU A 178 -4.74 -7.82 -2.20
N VAL A 179 -3.87 -8.46 -1.41
CA VAL A 179 -3.34 -9.79 -1.74
C VAL A 179 -4.47 -10.83 -1.76
N ALA A 180 -5.35 -10.81 -0.75
CA ALA A 180 -6.47 -11.75 -0.67
C ALA A 180 -7.47 -11.57 -1.82
N ALA A 181 -7.72 -10.33 -2.24
CA ALA A 181 -8.57 -10.03 -3.39
C ALA A 181 -7.94 -10.56 -4.68
N SER A 182 -6.64 -10.30 -4.88
CA SER A 182 -5.89 -10.76 -6.05
C SER A 182 -5.83 -12.29 -6.15
N LEU A 183 -5.62 -12.98 -5.02
CA LEU A 183 -5.62 -14.44 -4.96
C LEU A 183 -6.97 -15.05 -5.35
N ARG A 184 -8.09 -14.38 -5.05
CA ARG A 184 -9.42 -14.87 -5.43
C ARG A 184 -9.73 -14.69 -6.92
N LEU A 185 -9.04 -13.77 -7.58
CA LEU A 185 -9.19 -13.52 -9.02
C LEU A 185 -8.25 -14.37 -9.86
N ALA A 186 -7.19 -14.92 -9.25
CA ALA A 186 -6.13 -15.63 -9.95
C ALA A 186 -6.45 -17.11 -10.16
N ASP A 187 -6.04 -17.63 -11.32
CA ASP A 187 -6.05 -19.07 -11.64
C ASP A 187 -4.86 -19.80 -11.05
N GLY A 188 -3.78 -19.09 -10.78
CA GLY A 188 -2.54 -19.62 -10.21
C GLY A 188 -1.69 -18.53 -9.56
N VAL A 189 -0.70 -18.95 -8.82
CA VAL A 189 0.13 -18.09 -7.98
C VAL A 189 1.61 -18.30 -8.29
N VAL A 190 2.33 -17.19 -8.42
CA VAL A 190 3.79 -17.14 -8.41
C VAL A 190 4.24 -16.60 -7.06
N LEU A 191 4.79 -17.46 -6.24
CA LEU A 191 5.32 -17.12 -4.93
C LEU A 191 6.80 -16.76 -5.07
N VAL A 192 7.14 -15.50 -4.79
CA VAL A 192 8.51 -15.00 -4.83
C VAL A 192 9.09 -14.96 -3.42
N VAL A 193 10.22 -15.64 -3.24
CA VAL A 193 10.92 -15.73 -1.96
C VAL A 193 12.38 -15.30 -2.16
N ASP A 194 12.85 -14.45 -1.26
CA ASP A 194 14.27 -14.08 -1.19
C ASP A 194 15.08 -15.28 -0.65
N ALA A 195 16.15 -15.63 -1.33
CA ALA A 195 16.99 -16.79 -0.96
C ALA A 195 17.63 -16.63 0.43
N VAL A 196 17.92 -15.40 0.86
CA VAL A 196 18.58 -15.11 2.15
C VAL A 196 17.56 -15.04 3.28
N GLU A 197 16.45 -14.31 3.08
CA GLU A 197 15.43 -14.12 4.11
C GLU A 197 14.54 -15.35 4.31
N GLY A 198 14.36 -16.14 3.24
CA GLY A 198 13.57 -17.36 3.28
C GLY A 198 12.08 -17.13 3.48
N VAL A 199 11.43 -18.08 4.12
CA VAL A 199 9.97 -18.06 4.35
C VAL A 199 9.63 -17.24 5.58
N MET A 200 8.95 -16.12 5.37
CA MET A 200 8.47 -15.22 6.42
C MET A 200 7.03 -15.55 6.84
N CYS A 201 6.56 -15.03 7.98
CA CYS A 201 5.19 -15.27 8.47
C CYS A 201 4.11 -14.91 7.44
N ASN A 202 4.30 -13.82 6.69
CA ASN A 202 3.36 -13.44 5.64
C ASN A 202 3.37 -14.45 4.49
N THR A 203 4.55 -14.92 4.09
CA THR A 203 4.72 -15.97 3.08
C THR A 203 4.02 -17.26 3.48
N GLU A 204 4.16 -17.64 4.75
CA GLU A 204 3.49 -18.83 5.30
C GLU A 204 1.96 -18.69 5.28
N ALA A 205 1.43 -17.52 5.62
CA ALA A 205 -0.01 -17.24 5.54
C ALA A 205 -0.55 -17.38 4.11
N ILE A 206 0.19 -16.87 3.13
CA ILE A 206 -0.14 -16.99 1.71
C ILE A 206 -0.11 -18.46 1.27
N ILE A 207 0.92 -19.21 1.64
CA ILE A 207 1.02 -20.65 1.32
C ILE A 207 -0.18 -21.41 1.90
N ARG A 208 -0.51 -21.17 3.17
CA ARG A 208 -1.68 -21.80 3.83
C ARG A 208 -2.99 -21.48 3.09
N PHE A 209 -3.14 -20.23 2.64
CA PHE A 209 -4.30 -19.84 1.84
C PHE A 209 -4.35 -20.61 0.53
N CYS A 210 -3.25 -20.63 -0.24
CA CYS A 210 -3.18 -21.33 -1.52
C CYS A 210 -3.46 -22.83 -1.40
N VAL A 211 -2.91 -23.47 -0.37
CA VAL A 211 -3.15 -24.89 -0.09
C VAL A 211 -4.62 -25.16 0.25
N ARG A 212 -5.22 -24.32 1.09
CA ARG A 212 -6.64 -24.43 1.47
C ARG A 212 -7.56 -24.30 0.27
N GLU A 213 -7.29 -23.33 -0.60
CA GLU A 213 -8.09 -23.07 -1.81
C GLU A 213 -7.68 -23.96 -3.00
N ARG A 214 -6.67 -24.86 -2.82
CA ARG A 214 -6.14 -25.76 -3.86
C ARG A 214 -5.66 -25.02 -5.11
N MET A 215 -5.07 -23.86 -4.94
CA MET A 215 -4.54 -23.05 -6.02
C MET A 215 -3.19 -23.59 -6.51
N PRO A 216 -2.99 -23.71 -7.84
CA PRO A 216 -1.67 -24.02 -8.40
C PRO A 216 -0.66 -22.95 -8.00
N MET A 217 0.51 -23.36 -7.53
CA MET A 217 1.53 -22.44 -7.05
C MET A 217 2.89 -22.81 -7.63
N VAL A 218 3.62 -21.79 -8.10
CA VAL A 218 5.00 -21.90 -8.56
C VAL A 218 5.89 -21.08 -7.63
N LEU A 219 6.98 -21.66 -7.17
CA LEU A 219 7.98 -20.99 -6.33
C LEU A 219 9.07 -20.37 -7.21
N VAL A 220 9.36 -19.11 -6.97
CA VAL A 220 10.51 -18.38 -7.53
C VAL A 220 11.44 -17.99 -6.37
N ILE A 221 12.65 -18.55 -6.40
CA ILE A 221 13.72 -18.17 -5.47
C ILE A 221 14.50 -17.03 -6.10
N ASN A 222 14.47 -15.87 -5.47
CA ASN A 222 15.07 -14.65 -5.99
C ASN A 222 16.30 -14.24 -5.18
N LYS A 223 17.10 -13.32 -5.73
CA LYS A 223 18.31 -12.75 -5.12
C LYS A 223 19.36 -13.78 -4.74
N LEU A 224 19.61 -14.73 -5.62
CA LEU A 224 20.64 -15.74 -5.44
C LEU A 224 22.06 -15.15 -5.37
N ASP A 225 22.29 -13.98 -5.96
CA ASP A 225 23.50 -13.18 -5.83
C ASP A 225 23.80 -12.84 -4.37
N ARG A 226 22.80 -12.41 -3.61
CA ARG A 226 22.94 -12.15 -2.16
C ARG A 226 23.25 -13.41 -1.38
N PHE A 227 22.69 -14.54 -1.78
CA PHE A 227 22.97 -15.81 -1.14
C PHE A 227 24.48 -16.16 -1.24
N VAL A 228 25.07 -15.96 -2.40
CA VAL A 228 26.50 -16.20 -2.61
C VAL A 228 27.37 -15.17 -1.88
N LEU A 229 26.99 -13.89 -1.92
CA LEU A 229 27.77 -12.79 -1.35
C LEU A 229 27.66 -12.72 0.17
N GLU A 230 26.47 -12.89 0.74
CA GLU A 230 26.21 -12.71 2.16
C GLU A 230 26.42 -14.01 2.97
N LEU A 231 25.86 -15.12 2.51
CA LEU A 231 25.96 -16.40 3.22
C LEU A 231 27.23 -17.18 2.87
N ARG A 232 27.88 -16.85 1.75
CA ARG A 232 29.10 -17.52 1.26
C ARG A 232 28.97 -19.03 1.14
N LEU A 233 27.74 -19.50 0.93
CA LEU A 233 27.45 -20.90 0.71
C LEU A 233 27.47 -21.21 -0.79
N PRO A 234 28.00 -22.36 -1.20
CA PRO A 234 27.92 -22.77 -2.58
C PRO A 234 26.45 -23.08 -2.96
N PRO A 235 26.01 -22.79 -4.21
CA PRO A 235 24.62 -22.98 -4.64
C PRO A 235 24.10 -24.41 -4.57
N ALA A 236 25.00 -25.38 -4.33
CA ALA A 236 24.67 -26.82 -4.28
C ALA A 236 24.37 -27.33 -2.86
N GLU A 237 24.53 -26.53 -1.84
CA GLU A 237 24.16 -26.82 -0.46
C GLU A 237 22.87 -26.05 -0.08
#